data_06bd87ca96f258a81633651333bdecec
#
_entry.id   06bd87ca96f258a81633651333bdecec
#
_cell.length_a   1.000
_cell.length_b   1.000
_cell.length_c   1.000
_cell.angle_alpha   90.00
_cell.angle_beta   90.00
_cell.angle_gamma   90.00
#
_symmetry.space_group_name_H-M   'P 1'
#
loop_
_entity.id
_entity.type
_entity.pdbx_description
1 polymer ?
#
loop_
_entity_poly.entity_id
_entity_poly.type
_entity_poly.pdbx_seq_one_letter_code
_entity_poly.pdbx_strand_id
1 'polypeptide(L)'
;MNEVKVSIIMPSLNVSRYIRQCVDSVLNQTLREIEVIFVDAGSTDGTVEILQEYTQKDSRTKLIHSDKKSYGYQVNLGFDAAQGEYLGIIETDDYADPEMFMRLYECAKKHDADVVKSGFYYY
;
A
#
# COMPACT_ATOMS: atom_id res chain seq x y z
N MET A 1 4.33 19.91 -7.70
CA MET A 1 3.87 18.51 -7.66
C MET A 1 4.93 17.64 -7.04
N ASN A 2 4.57 16.84 -6.07
CA ASN A 2 5.54 16.04 -5.36
C ASN A 2 5.87 14.76 -6.11
N GLU A 3 7.15 14.44 -6.13
CA GLU A 3 7.59 13.18 -6.68
C GLU A 3 7.22 12.04 -5.75
N VAL A 4 6.68 10.96 -6.29
CA VAL A 4 6.34 9.78 -5.51
C VAL A 4 7.58 8.89 -5.41
N LYS A 5 8.04 8.65 -4.19
CA LYS A 5 9.21 7.83 -3.95
C LYS A 5 8.88 6.35 -3.82
N VAL A 6 7.79 6.04 -3.12
CA VAL A 6 7.37 4.65 -2.92
C VAL A 6 5.89 4.52 -3.19
N SER A 7 5.53 3.55 -4.01
CA SER A 7 4.14 3.16 -4.21
C SER A 7 3.86 1.92 -3.38
N ILE A 8 2.86 2.00 -2.52
CA ILE A 8 2.53 0.92 -1.59
C ILE A 8 1.24 0.28 -2.06
N ILE A 9 1.30 -1.01 -2.38
CA ILE A 9 0.17 -1.75 -2.87
C ILE A 9 -0.44 -2.54 -1.72
N MET A 10 -1.74 -2.38 -1.53
CA MET A 10 -2.47 -3.02 -0.44
C MET A 10 -3.61 -3.84 -1.01
N PRO A 11 -3.38 -5.13 -1.30
CA PRO A 11 -4.46 -6.01 -1.75
C PRO A 11 -5.43 -6.26 -0.60
N SER A 12 -6.71 -6.23 -0.87
CA SER A 12 -7.72 -6.43 0.16
C SER A 12 -8.85 -7.35 -0.28
N LEU A 13 -9.38 -8.10 0.68
CA LEU A 13 -10.58 -8.91 0.51
C LEU A 13 -11.15 -9.22 1.89
N ASN A 14 -12.29 -8.60 2.21
CA ASN A 14 -13.00 -8.81 3.47
C ASN A 14 -12.12 -8.64 4.72
N VAL A 15 -11.51 -7.44 4.84
CA VAL A 15 -10.60 -7.12 5.95
C VAL A 15 -11.09 -5.91 6.76
N SER A 16 -12.39 -5.65 6.76
CA SER A 16 -12.95 -4.48 7.45
C SER A 16 -12.53 -4.40 8.91
N ARG A 17 -12.29 -5.53 9.54
CA ARG A 17 -11.90 -5.61 10.95
C ARG A 17 -10.52 -5.00 11.20
N TYR A 18 -9.61 -5.08 10.22
CA TYR A 18 -8.21 -4.71 10.39
C TYR A 18 -7.77 -3.53 9.53
N ILE A 19 -8.57 -3.19 8.53
CA ILE A 19 -8.11 -2.28 7.46
C ILE A 19 -7.77 -0.88 7.97
N ARG A 20 -8.54 -0.36 8.92
CA ARG A 20 -8.29 1.00 9.42
C ARG A 20 -6.93 1.10 10.11
N GLN A 21 -6.62 0.13 10.97
CA GLN A 21 -5.34 0.11 11.67
C GLN A 21 -4.19 0.02 10.67
N CYS A 22 -4.33 -0.83 9.67
CA CYS A 22 -3.31 -1.01 8.65
C CYS A 22 -3.11 0.27 7.83
N VAL A 23 -4.19 0.85 7.31
CA VAL A 23 -4.10 2.04 6.47
C VAL A 23 -3.55 3.23 7.27
N ASP A 24 -4.01 3.40 8.50
CA ASP A 24 -3.51 4.48 9.35
C ASP A 24 -2.01 4.37 9.56
N SER A 25 -1.50 3.14 9.75
CA SER A 25 -0.07 2.94 9.95
C SER A 25 0.73 3.27 8.69
N VAL A 26 0.16 3.04 7.52
CA VAL A 26 0.81 3.35 6.24
C VAL A 26 0.79 4.85 5.97
N LEU A 27 -0.35 5.50 6.22
CA LEU A 27 -0.47 6.94 5.98
C LEU A 27 0.33 7.78 6.98
N ASN A 28 0.66 7.21 8.14
CA ASN A 28 1.45 7.89 9.16
C ASN A 28 2.95 7.61 9.06
N GLN A 29 3.40 7.07 7.95
CA GLN A 29 4.84 6.85 7.74
C GLN A 29 5.60 8.16 7.74
N THR A 30 6.85 8.14 8.25
CA THR A 30 7.72 9.31 8.23
C THR A 30 8.08 9.72 6.81
N LEU A 31 8.15 8.75 5.88
CA LEU A 31 8.28 9.05 4.47
C LEU A 31 6.94 9.54 3.95
N ARG A 32 6.88 10.80 3.55
CA ARG A 32 5.62 11.44 3.13
C ARG A 32 5.33 11.31 1.63
N GLU A 33 6.37 11.13 0.82
CA GLU A 33 6.25 11.07 -0.64
C GLU A 33 5.87 9.63 -1.06
N ILE A 34 4.71 9.19 -0.60
CA ILE A 34 4.19 7.86 -0.90
C ILE A 34 2.86 7.97 -1.64
N GLU A 35 2.56 6.94 -2.42
CA GLU A 35 1.22 6.74 -2.94
C GLU A 35 0.74 5.39 -2.43
N VAL A 36 -0.52 5.32 -2.05
CA VAL A 36 -1.10 4.08 -1.51
C VAL A 36 -2.18 3.61 -2.46
N ILE A 37 -2.03 2.40 -2.97
CA ILE A 37 -2.93 1.84 -3.97
C ILE A 37 -3.67 0.66 -3.34
N PHE A 38 -4.95 0.86 -3.04
CA PHE A 38 -5.80 -0.21 -2.54
C PHE A 38 -6.33 -0.99 -3.74
N VAL A 39 -6.19 -2.31 -3.72
CA VAL A 39 -6.72 -3.16 -4.79
C VAL A 39 -7.67 -4.17 -4.13
N ASP A 40 -8.96 -3.92 -4.25
CA ASP A 40 -9.97 -4.73 -3.59
C ASP A 40 -10.56 -5.78 -4.54
N ALA A 41 -10.69 -7.00 -4.06
CA ALA A 41 -11.13 -8.14 -4.87
C ALA A 41 -12.61 -8.50 -4.66
N GLY A 42 -13.43 -7.50 -4.37
CA GLY A 42 -14.87 -7.71 -4.23
C GLY A 42 -15.32 -7.96 -2.81
N SER A 43 -14.84 -7.17 -1.87
CA SER A 43 -15.23 -7.28 -0.46
C SER A 43 -16.71 -7.01 -0.27
N THR A 44 -17.32 -7.74 0.67
CA THR A 44 -18.74 -7.61 0.99
C THR A 44 -19.00 -7.24 2.45
N ASP A 45 -17.95 -6.97 3.22
CA ASP A 45 -18.02 -6.75 4.66
C ASP A 45 -17.86 -5.28 5.08
N GLY A 46 -17.89 -4.35 4.13
CA GLY A 46 -17.69 -2.92 4.42
C GLY A 46 -16.28 -2.42 4.14
N THR A 47 -15.36 -3.28 3.71
CA THR A 47 -13.98 -2.88 3.39
C THR A 47 -13.95 -1.78 2.34
N VAL A 48 -14.70 -1.92 1.25
CA VAL A 48 -14.68 -0.94 0.15
C VAL A 48 -15.11 0.43 0.64
N GLU A 49 -16.16 0.49 1.45
CA GLU A 49 -16.67 1.75 1.99
C GLU A 49 -15.62 2.45 2.85
N ILE A 50 -14.86 1.67 3.63
CA ILE A 50 -13.78 2.22 4.44
C ILE A 50 -12.66 2.77 3.54
N LEU A 51 -12.28 2.02 2.51
CA LEU A 51 -11.24 2.47 1.59
C LEU A 51 -11.66 3.72 0.84
N GLN A 52 -12.93 3.83 0.46
CA GLN A 52 -13.46 5.03 -0.19
C GLN A 52 -13.36 6.25 0.72
N GLU A 53 -13.57 6.09 2.02
CA GLU A 53 -13.38 7.19 2.97
C GLU A 53 -11.95 7.73 2.91
N TYR A 54 -10.96 6.83 2.86
CA TYR A 54 -9.57 7.24 2.81
C TYR A 54 -9.23 7.95 1.51
N THR A 55 -9.77 7.47 0.39
CA THR A 55 -9.49 8.11 -0.90
C THR A 55 -10.06 9.52 -0.98
N GLN A 56 -11.09 9.81 -0.22
CA GLN A 56 -11.67 11.15 -0.17
C GLN A 56 -10.89 12.08 0.77
N LYS A 57 -10.23 11.51 1.79
CA LYS A 57 -9.52 12.29 2.80
C LYS A 57 -8.06 12.51 2.48
N ASP A 58 -7.43 11.60 1.77
CA ASP A 58 -5.99 11.67 1.51
C ASP A 58 -5.73 11.47 0.02
N SER A 59 -5.24 12.51 -0.63
CA SER A 59 -5.01 12.52 -2.07
C SER A 59 -3.91 11.56 -2.52
N ARG A 60 -3.15 11.01 -1.58
CA ARG A 60 -2.12 10.03 -1.90
C ARG A 60 -2.67 8.63 -2.13
N THR A 61 -3.97 8.43 -1.89
CA THR A 61 -4.60 7.11 -1.97
C THR A 61 -5.41 6.94 -3.24
N LYS A 62 -5.44 5.71 -3.75
CA LYS A 62 -6.25 5.31 -4.91
C LYS A 62 -6.90 3.97 -4.62
N LEU A 63 -8.08 3.74 -5.19
CA LEU A 63 -8.78 2.46 -5.05
C LEU A 63 -9.00 1.85 -6.42
N ILE A 64 -8.56 0.62 -6.60
CA ILE A 64 -8.77 -0.17 -7.81
C ILE A 64 -9.60 -1.39 -7.44
N HIS A 65 -10.55 -1.73 -8.30
CA HIS A 65 -11.37 -2.91 -8.11
C HIS A 65 -10.83 -4.04 -8.98
N SER A 66 -10.52 -5.18 -8.37
CA SER A 66 -10.09 -6.38 -9.08
C SER A 66 -11.32 -7.24 -9.35
N ASP A 67 -11.43 -7.75 -10.57
CA ASP A 67 -12.49 -8.68 -10.93
C ASP A 67 -12.14 -10.13 -10.62
N LYS A 68 -10.95 -10.35 -10.06
CA LYS A 68 -10.48 -11.69 -9.68
C LYS A 68 -10.00 -11.70 -8.25
N LYS A 69 -10.29 -12.78 -7.54
CA LYS A 69 -9.86 -12.98 -6.15
C LYS A 69 -8.51 -13.67 -6.11
N SER A 70 -7.55 -13.13 -6.82
CA SER A 70 -6.20 -13.67 -6.89
C SER A 70 -5.23 -12.62 -6.38
N TYR A 71 -4.44 -12.99 -5.38
CA TYR A 71 -3.45 -12.10 -4.81
C TYR A 71 -2.49 -11.57 -5.87
N GLY A 72 -1.96 -12.47 -6.71
CA GLY A 72 -1.03 -12.06 -7.77
C GLY A 72 -1.66 -11.10 -8.77
N TYR A 73 -2.92 -11.34 -9.12
CA TYR A 73 -3.63 -10.46 -10.03
C TYR A 73 -3.84 -9.08 -9.42
N GLN A 74 -4.23 -9.04 -8.13
CA GLN A 74 -4.38 -7.78 -7.42
C GLN A 74 -3.08 -6.99 -7.37
N VAL A 75 -1.98 -7.67 -7.05
CA VAL A 75 -0.67 -7.03 -6.98
C VAL A 75 -0.27 -6.48 -8.35
N ASN A 76 -0.53 -7.24 -9.42
CA ASN A 76 -0.21 -6.77 -10.78
C ASN A 76 -1.02 -5.53 -11.16
N LEU A 77 -2.28 -5.46 -10.78
CA LEU A 77 -3.09 -4.26 -11.03
C LEU A 77 -2.47 -3.04 -10.32
N GLY A 78 -2.01 -3.25 -9.09
CA GLY A 78 -1.35 -2.18 -8.34
C GLY A 78 -0.04 -1.76 -9.01
N PHE A 79 0.75 -2.71 -9.46
CA PHE A 79 2.01 -2.42 -10.15
C PHE A 79 1.77 -1.57 -11.41
N ASP A 80 0.73 -1.91 -12.17
CA ASP A 80 0.42 -1.17 -13.39
C ASP A 80 0.03 0.28 -13.11
N ALA A 81 -0.55 0.54 -11.96
CA ALA A 81 -0.99 1.88 -11.57
C ALA A 81 0.10 2.67 -10.82
N ALA A 82 1.18 2.01 -10.41
CA ALA A 82 2.20 2.62 -9.55
C ALA A 82 3.05 3.64 -10.30
N GLN A 83 3.34 4.75 -9.63
CA GLN A 83 4.16 5.84 -10.19
C GLN A 83 5.44 6.07 -9.39
N GLY A 84 5.61 5.36 -8.28
CA GLY A 84 6.75 5.56 -7.41
C GLY A 84 8.04 5.00 -7.95
N GLU A 85 9.14 5.50 -7.41
CA GLU A 85 10.47 5.02 -7.77
C GLU A 85 10.67 3.57 -7.31
N TYR A 86 10.08 3.22 -6.17
CA TYR A 86 10.12 1.87 -5.61
C TYR A 86 8.72 1.39 -5.30
N LEU A 87 8.55 0.08 -5.21
CA LEU A 87 7.26 -0.55 -4.94
C LEU A 87 7.33 -1.31 -3.62
N GLY A 88 6.28 -1.19 -2.82
CA GLY A 88 6.12 -1.97 -1.60
C GLY A 88 4.75 -2.62 -1.57
N ILE A 89 4.62 -3.70 -0.83
CA ILE A 89 3.36 -4.41 -0.64
C ILE A 89 3.13 -4.58 0.85
N ILE A 90 1.95 -4.20 1.31
CA ILE A 90 1.55 -4.39 2.71
C ILE A 90 0.28 -5.24 2.72
N GLU A 91 0.30 -6.31 3.50
CA GLU A 91 -0.90 -7.12 3.75
C GLU A 91 -1.86 -6.29 4.59
N THR A 92 -3.14 -6.30 4.23
CA THR A 92 -4.12 -5.40 4.85
C THR A 92 -4.56 -5.81 6.25
N ASP A 93 -4.10 -6.95 6.75
CA ASP A 93 -4.31 -7.37 8.14
C ASP A 93 -3.10 -7.07 9.04
N ASP A 94 -2.07 -6.44 8.50
CA ASP A 94 -0.87 -6.05 9.24
C ASP A 94 -0.88 -4.55 9.52
N TYR A 95 0.16 -4.08 10.18
CA TYR A 95 0.42 -2.65 10.25
C TYR A 95 1.91 -2.39 10.10
N ALA A 96 2.24 -1.17 9.69
CA ALA A 96 3.63 -0.82 9.37
C ALA A 96 4.25 0.00 10.50
N ASP A 97 5.52 -0.26 10.79
CA ASP A 97 6.32 0.60 11.65
C ASP A 97 6.40 2.00 11.03
N PRO A 98 6.28 3.08 11.82
CA PRO A 98 6.24 4.44 11.26
C PRO A 98 7.42 4.83 10.37
N GLU A 99 8.58 4.22 10.57
CA GLU A 99 9.77 4.55 9.79
C GLU A 99 10.13 3.48 8.76
N MET A 100 9.29 2.46 8.58
CA MET A 100 9.63 1.32 7.76
C MET A 100 9.97 1.71 6.32
N PHE A 101 9.11 2.47 5.67
CA PHE A 101 9.33 2.82 4.27
C PHE A 101 10.45 3.83 4.09
N MET A 102 10.64 4.72 5.06
CA MET A 102 11.78 5.63 5.02
C MET A 102 13.09 4.84 5.06
N ARG A 103 13.19 3.87 5.96
CA ARG A 103 14.39 3.04 6.06
C ARG A 103 14.64 2.21 4.81
N LEU A 104 13.57 1.64 4.25
CA LEU A 104 13.68 0.85 3.03
C LEU A 104 14.08 1.71 1.85
N TYR A 105 13.51 2.90 1.74
CA TYR A 105 13.85 3.83 0.67
C TYR A 105 15.33 4.24 0.77
N GLU A 106 15.77 4.62 1.95
CA GLU A 106 17.17 5.03 2.16
C GLU A 106 18.12 3.87 1.86
N CYS A 107 17.77 2.66 2.27
CA CYS A 107 18.57 1.49 2.00
C CYS A 107 18.67 1.23 0.49
N ALA A 108 17.57 1.34 -0.22
CA ALA A 108 17.56 1.13 -1.67
C ALA A 108 18.42 2.16 -2.40
N LYS A 109 18.33 3.42 -2.00
CA LYS A 109 19.13 4.49 -2.62
C LYS A 109 20.61 4.32 -2.31
N LYS A 110 20.94 3.98 -1.08
CA LYS A 110 22.33 3.83 -0.65
C LYS A 110 23.04 2.71 -1.41
N HIS A 111 22.32 1.64 -1.68
CA HIS A 111 22.89 0.45 -2.32
C HIS A 111 22.57 0.37 -3.81
N ASP A 112 21.89 1.38 -4.35
CA ASP A 112 21.46 1.43 -5.75
C ASP A 112 20.71 0.15 -6.13
N ALA A 113 19.81 -0.27 -5.24
CA ALA A 113 19.08 -1.52 -5.40
C ALA A 113 17.75 -1.29 -6.13
N ASP A 114 17.37 -2.22 -7.00
CA ASP A 114 16.08 -2.20 -7.66
C ASP A 114 14.97 -2.71 -6.75
N VAL A 115 15.30 -3.68 -5.90
CA VAL A 115 14.33 -4.30 -4.98
C VAL A 115 14.96 -4.40 -3.62
N VAL A 116 14.21 -3.93 -2.62
CA VAL A 116 14.60 -4.08 -1.22
C VAL A 116 13.53 -4.89 -0.53
N LYS A 117 13.93 -5.96 0.14
CA LYS A 117 13.03 -6.77 0.93
C LYS A 117 13.37 -6.62 2.39
N SER A 118 12.34 -6.59 3.21
CA SER A 118 12.49 -6.54 4.65
C SER A 118 11.61 -7.61 5.26
N GLY A 119 12.04 -8.20 6.34
CA GLY A 119 11.24 -9.15 7.09
C GLY A 119 9.92 -8.60 7.58
N PHE A 120 9.79 -7.30 7.66
CA PHE A 120 8.55 -6.69 8.10
C PHE A 120 7.40 -6.94 7.17
N TYR A 121 7.65 -7.07 5.88
CA TYR A 121 6.58 -7.23 4.94
C TYR A 121 5.75 -8.43 5.17
N TYR A 122 6.30 -9.39 5.86
CA TYR A 122 5.73 -10.71 5.90
C TYR A 122 5.06 -11.02 7.22
N TYR A 123 4.89 -10.03 8.03
CA TYR A 123 4.30 -10.23 9.36
C TYR A 123 2.94 -9.65 9.49
#